data_c73c111a57384c5c522226fd69d188c5
#
_entry.id   c73c111a57384c5c522226fd69d188c5
#
_cell.length_a   1.000
_cell.length_b   1.000
_cell.length_c   1.000
_cell.angle_alpha   90.00
_cell.angle_beta   90.00
_cell.angle_gamma   90.00
#
_symmetry.space_group_name_H-M   'P 1'
#
loop_
_entity.id
_entity.type
_entity.pdbx_description
1 polymer ?
#
loop_
_entity_poly.entity_id
_entity_poly.type
_entity_poly.pdbx_seq_one_letter_code
_entity_poly.pdbx_strand_id
1 'polypeptide(L)'
;MLTIGLCKEEISPQKLNKYLSILKQLPTKSEEFLQINSKMQSLANDISKYQNCLFIGRGFLYPIALEGALKLKEISYIHAEGYAAGELKHGPIALIDKNMPVIVLAPDNFLFEKIMANMEEISARGGQLFIFTSQNNKLLRNFSTNNKTIIELPSCEFELQPILYSIPLQLLAYHCAVSLHKDVDKPRNLAKSVTVE
;
A
#
# COMPACT_ATOMS: atom_id res chain seq x y z
N MET A 1 -19.73 0.20 -9.41
CA MET A 1 -21.11 -0.03 -9.92
C MET A 1 -21.68 1.18 -10.65
N LEU A 2 -21.72 2.37 -10.04
CA LEU A 2 -22.29 3.58 -10.67
C LEU A 2 -21.60 3.91 -12.02
N THR A 3 -20.28 3.96 -12.05
CA THR A 3 -19.50 4.23 -13.28
C THR A 3 -19.81 3.25 -14.39
N ILE A 4 -19.91 1.95 -14.08
CA ILE A 4 -20.31 0.92 -15.06
C ILE A 4 -21.71 1.16 -15.58
N GLY A 5 -22.64 1.56 -14.71
CA GLY A 5 -24.00 1.89 -15.10
C GLY A 5 -24.08 3.12 -16.02
N LEU A 6 -23.29 4.15 -15.77
CA LEU A 6 -23.22 5.36 -16.57
C LEU A 6 -22.58 5.13 -17.95
N CYS A 7 -21.58 4.26 -18.03
CA CYS A 7 -20.81 4.00 -19.26
C CYS A 7 -21.32 2.76 -20.04
N LYS A 8 -22.45 2.16 -19.66
CA LYS A 8 -22.93 0.90 -20.26
C LYS A 8 -23.13 0.96 -21.78
N GLU A 9 -23.44 2.14 -22.34
CA GLU A 9 -23.62 2.35 -23.78
C GLU A 9 -22.28 2.55 -24.52
N GLU A 10 -21.21 2.90 -23.79
CA GLU A 10 -19.88 3.15 -24.35
C GLU A 10 -18.95 1.93 -24.28
N ILE A 11 -19.32 0.89 -23.53
CA ILE A 11 -18.53 -0.33 -23.36
C ILE A 11 -19.23 -1.55 -23.96
N SER A 12 -18.45 -2.43 -24.57
CA SER A 12 -19.02 -3.65 -25.14
C SER A 12 -19.69 -4.55 -24.08
N PRO A 13 -20.71 -5.33 -24.42
CA PRO A 13 -21.36 -6.26 -23.48
C PRO A 13 -20.35 -7.25 -22.83
N GLN A 14 -19.34 -7.70 -23.58
CA GLN A 14 -18.30 -8.58 -23.08
C GLN A 14 -17.46 -7.90 -21.98
N LYS A 15 -17.05 -6.64 -22.20
CA LYS A 15 -16.28 -5.84 -21.25
C LYS A 15 -17.13 -5.52 -20.00
N LEU A 16 -18.41 -5.22 -20.19
CA LEU A 16 -19.35 -5.02 -19.08
C LEU A 16 -19.45 -6.28 -18.20
N ASN A 17 -19.68 -7.44 -18.83
CA ASN A 17 -19.79 -8.71 -18.12
C ASN A 17 -18.49 -9.06 -17.37
N LYS A 18 -17.32 -8.79 -17.99
CA LYS A 18 -16.02 -8.94 -17.33
C LYS A 18 -15.96 -8.10 -16.04
N TYR A 19 -16.25 -6.82 -16.10
CA TYR A 19 -16.20 -5.94 -14.92
C TYR A 19 -17.20 -6.34 -13.83
N LEU A 20 -18.40 -6.75 -14.20
CA LEU A 20 -19.38 -7.26 -13.24
C LEU A 20 -18.91 -8.56 -12.56
N SER A 21 -18.29 -9.46 -13.32
CA SER A 21 -17.70 -10.68 -12.77
C SER A 21 -16.57 -10.38 -11.79
N ILE A 22 -15.67 -9.45 -12.12
CA ILE A 22 -14.59 -9.00 -11.25
C ILE A 22 -15.15 -8.41 -9.94
N LEU A 23 -16.14 -7.52 -10.04
CA LEU A 23 -16.75 -6.89 -8.86
C LEU A 23 -17.46 -7.89 -7.94
N LYS A 24 -18.05 -8.95 -8.49
CA LYS A 24 -18.68 -10.02 -7.67
C LYS A 24 -17.67 -10.79 -6.83
N GLN A 25 -16.39 -10.79 -7.19
CA GLN A 25 -15.34 -11.46 -6.44
C GLN A 25 -14.85 -10.62 -5.26
N LEU A 26 -15.15 -9.31 -5.22
CA LEU A 26 -14.59 -8.38 -4.23
C LEU A 26 -14.81 -8.83 -2.77
N PRO A 27 -15.98 -9.33 -2.32
CA PRO A 27 -16.15 -9.79 -0.95
C PRO A 27 -15.19 -10.93 -0.61
N THR A 28 -15.16 -11.98 -1.43
CA THR A 28 -14.28 -13.15 -1.22
C THR A 28 -12.81 -12.75 -1.24
N LYS A 29 -12.40 -11.89 -2.20
CA LYS A 29 -11.04 -11.38 -2.26
C LYS A 29 -10.68 -10.52 -1.04
N SER A 30 -11.62 -9.73 -0.52
CA SER A 30 -11.39 -8.98 0.72
C SER A 30 -11.16 -9.90 1.91
N GLU A 31 -11.91 -11.00 2.04
CA GLU A 31 -11.70 -12.02 3.07
C GLU A 31 -10.32 -12.69 2.94
N GLU A 32 -9.87 -13.03 1.72
CA GLU A 32 -8.54 -13.55 1.46
C GLU A 32 -7.44 -12.56 1.90
N PHE A 33 -7.60 -11.26 1.60
CA PHE A 33 -6.64 -10.22 2.00
C PHE A 33 -6.62 -9.97 3.50
N LEU A 34 -7.73 -10.16 4.21
CA LEU A 34 -7.79 -10.06 5.67
C LEU A 34 -6.99 -11.18 6.37
N GLN A 35 -6.76 -12.32 5.73
CA GLN A 35 -5.94 -13.39 6.31
C GLN A 35 -4.47 -13.01 6.56
N ILE A 36 -4.02 -11.89 6.00
CA ILE A 36 -2.67 -11.37 6.24
C ILE A 36 -2.50 -10.71 7.62
N ASN A 37 -3.56 -10.61 8.41
CA ASN A 37 -3.60 -9.87 9.68
C ASN A 37 -2.42 -10.18 10.63
N SER A 38 -2.09 -11.44 10.84
CA SER A 38 -0.96 -11.85 11.71
C SER A 38 0.40 -11.39 11.16
N LYS A 39 0.59 -11.40 9.83
CA LYS A 39 1.79 -10.87 9.20
C LYS A 39 1.89 -9.35 9.37
N MET A 40 0.75 -8.63 9.29
CA MET A 40 0.72 -7.18 9.53
C MET A 40 1.04 -6.84 10.97
N GLN A 41 0.58 -7.64 11.92
CA GLN A 41 0.95 -7.48 13.33
C GLN A 41 2.46 -7.65 13.55
N SER A 42 3.08 -8.66 12.95
CA SER A 42 4.53 -8.86 13.01
C SER A 42 5.28 -7.69 12.37
N LEU A 43 4.88 -7.28 11.17
CA LEU A 43 5.48 -6.17 10.44
C LEU A 43 5.38 -4.84 11.20
N ALA A 44 4.26 -4.61 11.87
CA ALA A 44 4.03 -3.42 12.67
C ALA A 44 5.07 -3.25 13.80
N ASN A 45 5.52 -4.35 14.42
CA ASN A 45 6.57 -4.30 15.43
C ASN A 45 7.91 -3.79 14.87
N ASP A 46 8.17 -4.02 13.59
CA ASP A 46 9.37 -3.48 12.93
C ASP A 46 9.17 -2.03 12.52
N ILE A 47 8.04 -1.69 11.91
CA ILE A 47 7.73 -0.32 11.48
C ILE A 47 7.61 0.64 12.68
N SER A 48 7.06 0.18 13.80
CA SER A 48 6.90 1.00 15.01
C SER A 48 8.22 1.45 15.66
N LYS A 49 9.36 0.89 15.25
CA LYS A 49 10.69 1.33 15.71
C LYS A 49 11.16 2.62 15.04
N TYR A 50 10.50 3.03 13.95
CA TYR A 50 10.86 4.21 13.17
C TYR A 50 9.94 5.38 13.47
N GLN A 51 10.47 6.59 13.32
CA GLN A 51 9.71 7.83 13.48
C GLN A 51 9.14 8.36 12.16
N ASN A 52 9.72 7.94 11.04
CA ASN A 52 9.34 8.33 9.71
C ASN A 52 9.11 7.09 8.84
N CYS A 53 8.25 7.20 7.84
CA CYS A 53 7.99 6.13 6.88
C CYS A 53 7.56 6.71 5.53
N LEU A 54 8.09 6.20 4.45
CA LEU A 54 7.62 6.56 3.11
C LEU A 54 6.76 5.44 2.53
N PHE A 55 5.76 5.84 1.76
CA PHE A 55 4.91 4.94 0.99
C PHE A 55 5.04 5.29 -0.48
N ILE A 56 5.28 4.29 -1.34
CA ILE A 56 5.37 4.53 -2.78
C ILE A 56 4.49 3.57 -3.56
N GLY A 57 3.91 4.09 -4.63
CA GLY A 57 3.10 3.33 -5.58
C GLY A 57 3.17 3.93 -6.98
N ARG A 58 2.71 3.17 -7.97
CA ARG A 58 2.58 3.62 -9.36
C ARG A 58 1.16 3.44 -9.88
N GLY A 59 0.75 4.31 -10.81
CA GLY A 59 -0.59 4.26 -11.42
C GLY A 59 -1.67 4.31 -10.34
N PHE A 60 -2.62 3.38 -10.36
CA PHE A 60 -3.74 3.32 -9.42
C PHE A 60 -3.32 3.02 -7.96
N LEU A 61 -2.09 2.57 -7.73
CA LEU A 61 -1.59 2.36 -6.37
C LEU A 61 -0.87 3.56 -5.77
N TYR A 62 -0.63 4.63 -6.53
CA TYR A 62 -0.14 5.87 -5.93
C TYR A 62 -1.16 6.49 -4.95
N PRO A 63 -2.44 6.69 -5.30
CA PRO A 63 -3.44 7.13 -4.32
C PRO A 63 -3.55 6.19 -3.10
N ILE A 64 -3.32 4.89 -3.27
CA ILE A 64 -3.35 3.94 -2.16
C ILE A 64 -2.12 4.06 -1.26
N ALA A 65 -0.96 4.41 -1.82
CA ALA A 65 0.21 4.77 -1.03
C ALA A 65 -0.03 6.03 -0.18
N LEU A 66 -0.72 7.05 -0.73
CA LEU A 66 -1.15 8.24 0.01
C LEU A 66 -2.10 7.87 1.16
N GLU A 67 -3.09 7.02 0.89
CA GLU A 67 -4.04 6.53 1.91
C GLU A 67 -3.33 5.74 3.01
N GLY A 68 -2.41 4.83 2.66
CA GLY A 68 -1.62 4.09 3.64
C GLY A 68 -0.79 5.00 4.54
N ALA A 69 -0.13 6.00 3.97
CA ALA A 69 0.62 7.01 4.71
C ALA A 69 -0.30 7.83 5.63
N LEU A 70 -1.49 8.21 5.14
CA LEU A 70 -2.49 8.94 5.92
C LEU A 70 -2.96 8.10 7.12
N LYS A 71 -3.36 6.84 6.91
CA LYS A 71 -3.81 5.96 8.00
C LYS A 71 -2.71 5.74 9.04
N LEU A 72 -1.47 5.53 8.61
CA LEU A 72 -0.37 5.35 9.56
C LEU A 72 -0.18 6.59 10.43
N LYS A 73 -0.10 7.80 9.85
CA LYS A 73 0.12 9.03 10.62
C LYS A 73 -1.06 9.37 11.53
N GLU A 74 -2.31 9.14 11.10
CA GLU A 74 -3.51 9.51 11.85
C GLU A 74 -3.60 8.77 13.20
N ILE A 75 -3.29 7.48 13.24
CA ILE A 75 -3.55 6.66 14.42
C ILE A 75 -2.29 6.24 15.17
N SER A 76 -1.13 6.11 14.50
CA SER A 76 0.15 5.74 15.14
C SER A 76 1.01 6.95 15.50
N TYR A 77 0.79 8.10 14.84
CA TYR A 77 1.59 9.33 14.93
C TYR A 77 3.02 9.21 14.38
N ILE A 78 3.34 8.13 13.68
CA ILE A 78 4.54 8.02 12.86
C ILE A 78 4.39 9.01 11.69
N HIS A 79 5.40 9.85 11.46
CA HIS A 79 5.38 10.74 10.30
C HIS A 79 5.48 9.92 9.01
N ALA A 80 4.43 9.91 8.22
CA ALA A 80 4.35 9.11 7.02
C ALA A 80 3.92 9.94 5.81
N GLU A 81 4.59 9.75 4.68
CA GLU A 81 4.30 10.44 3.42
C GLU A 81 4.21 9.45 2.27
N GLY A 82 3.26 9.71 1.36
CA GLY A 82 3.07 8.93 0.14
C GLY A 82 3.60 9.66 -1.08
N TYR A 83 4.29 8.95 -1.97
CA TYR A 83 4.82 9.51 -3.21
C TYR A 83 4.51 8.62 -4.41
N ALA A 84 4.30 9.25 -5.57
CA ALA A 84 4.40 8.54 -6.83
C ALA A 84 5.85 8.05 -6.98
N ALA A 85 6.05 6.73 -7.17
CA ALA A 85 7.40 6.16 -7.19
C ALA A 85 8.30 6.79 -8.28
N GLY A 86 7.71 7.24 -9.39
CA GLY A 86 8.43 7.94 -10.44
C GLY A 86 8.97 9.32 -10.03
N GLU A 87 8.32 9.96 -9.04
CA GLU A 87 8.68 11.30 -8.57
C GLU A 87 9.73 11.27 -7.44
N LEU A 88 10.13 10.08 -6.99
CA LEU A 88 11.08 9.94 -5.89
C LEU A 88 12.40 10.70 -6.15
N LYS A 89 12.85 10.71 -7.41
CA LYS A 89 14.09 11.39 -7.85
C LYS A 89 14.04 12.92 -7.73
N HIS A 90 12.87 13.51 -7.67
CA HIS A 90 12.67 14.96 -7.68
C HIS A 90 12.71 15.59 -6.28
N GLY A 91 13.33 14.91 -5.32
CA GLY A 91 13.54 15.43 -3.96
C GLY A 91 13.46 14.36 -2.88
N PRO A 92 12.35 13.60 -2.75
CA PRO A 92 12.15 12.65 -1.65
C PRO A 92 13.25 11.59 -1.49
N ILE A 93 13.95 11.25 -2.57
CA ILE A 93 15.07 10.30 -2.54
C ILE A 93 16.22 10.75 -1.62
N ALA A 94 16.33 12.06 -1.34
CA ALA A 94 17.32 12.60 -0.40
C ALA A 94 17.05 12.18 1.06
N LEU A 95 15.82 11.75 1.38
CA LEU A 95 15.43 11.27 2.70
C LEU A 95 15.79 9.79 2.94
N ILE A 96 16.22 9.08 1.88
CA ILE A 96 16.47 7.64 1.96
C ILE A 96 17.83 7.38 2.60
N ASP A 97 17.79 6.70 3.74
CA ASP A 97 18.93 6.14 4.45
C ASP A 97 18.53 4.82 5.14
N LYS A 98 19.44 4.25 5.92
CA LYS A 98 19.22 3.00 6.68
C LYS A 98 18.11 3.07 7.74
N ASN A 99 17.68 4.27 8.13
CA ASN A 99 16.64 4.51 9.13
C ASN A 99 15.30 4.88 8.48
N MET A 100 15.24 4.90 7.14
CA MET A 100 14.01 5.23 6.41
C MET A 100 13.35 3.94 5.88
N PRO A 101 12.29 3.44 6.53
CA PRO A 101 11.46 2.38 5.98
C PRO A 101 10.63 2.92 4.82
N VAL A 102 10.60 2.16 3.73
CA VAL A 102 9.81 2.46 2.54
C VAL A 102 8.84 1.33 2.26
N ILE A 103 7.57 1.61 2.39
CA ILE A 103 6.48 0.71 1.99
C ILE A 103 6.29 0.83 0.48
N VAL A 104 6.43 -0.28 -0.22
CA VAL A 104 6.34 -0.33 -1.68
C VAL A 104 5.16 -1.17 -2.11
N LEU A 105 4.23 -0.58 -2.88
CA LEU A 105 3.11 -1.30 -3.49
C LEU A 105 3.50 -1.76 -4.88
N ALA A 106 3.89 -3.03 -5.00
CA ALA A 106 4.49 -3.62 -6.20
C ALA A 106 3.80 -4.93 -6.63
N PRO A 107 2.50 -4.88 -7.03
CA PRO A 107 1.83 -6.06 -7.57
C PRO A 107 2.48 -6.54 -8.88
N ASP A 108 2.29 -7.81 -9.19
CA ASP A 108 2.69 -8.40 -10.47
C ASP A 108 1.77 -7.89 -11.59
N ASN A 109 2.14 -6.75 -12.19
CA ASN A 109 1.43 -6.15 -13.30
C ASN A 109 2.41 -5.42 -14.25
N PHE A 110 1.90 -4.82 -15.31
CA PHE A 110 2.69 -4.13 -16.35
C PHE A 110 3.53 -2.92 -15.84
N LEU A 111 3.33 -2.48 -14.61
CA LEU A 111 4.14 -1.41 -13.98
C LEU A 111 5.27 -1.95 -13.10
N PHE A 112 5.35 -3.28 -12.90
CA PHE A 112 6.28 -3.89 -11.95
C PHE A 112 7.74 -3.56 -12.27
N GLU A 113 8.18 -3.66 -13.52
CA GLU A 113 9.56 -3.34 -13.90
C GLU A 113 9.94 -1.89 -13.58
N LYS A 114 8.99 -0.97 -13.75
CA LYS A 114 9.22 0.46 -13.42
C LYS A 114 9.32 0.70 -11.93
N ILE A 115 8.55 -0.01 -11.10
CA ILE A 115 8.66 0.13 -9.64
C ILE A 115 9.88 -0.61 -9.12
N MET A 116 10.30 -1.69 -9.76
CA MET A 116 11.54 -2.40 -9.46
C MET A 116 12.75 -1.48 -9.59
N ALA A 117 12.85 -0.70 -10.66
CA ALA A 117 13.92 0.30 -10.81
C ALA A 117 13.93 1.33 -9.67
N ASN A 118 12.76 1.75 -9.17
CA ASN A 118 12.70 2.63 -8.01
C ASN A 118 13.14 1.93 -6.71
N MET A 119 12.82 0.64 -6.53
CA MET A 119 13.31 -0.15 -5.41
C MET A 119 14.83 -0.29 -5.42
N GLU A 120 15.45 -0.46 -6.61
CA GLU A 120 16.91 -0.49 -6.77
C GLU A 120 17.54 0.84 -6.35
N GLU A 121 16.96 1.97 -6.71
CA GLU A 121 17.41 3.31 -6.33
C GLU A 121 17.37 3.54 -4.80
N ILE A 122 16.33 3.04 -4.13
CA ILE A 122 16.17 3.08 -2.68
C ILE A 122 17.21 2.17 -2.03
N SER A 123 17.32 0.93 -2.51
CA SER A 123 18.25 -0.06 -2.00
C SER A 123 19.71 0.41 -2.08
N ALA A 124 20.10 1.06 -3.19
CA ALA A 124 21.44 1.61 -3.39
C ALA A 124 21.82 2.69 -2.37
N ARG A 125 20.83 3.28 -1.69
CA ARG A 125 21.00 4.29 -0.62
C ARG A 125 20.82 3.72 0.79
N GLY A 126 20.69 2.39 0.90
CA GLY A 126 20.53 1.71 2.18
C GLY A 126 19.12 1.73 2.77
N GLY A 127 18.12 2.25 2.05
CA GLY A 127 16.73 2.29 2.51
C GLY A 127 16.17 0.89 2.80
N GLN A 128 15.32 0.78 3.82
CA GLN A 128 14.68 -0.47 4.23
C GLN A 128 13.39 -0.66 3.45
N LEU A 129 13.33 -1.69 2.60
CA LEU A 129 12.20 -1.93 1.71
C LEU A 129 11.21 -2.93 2.33
N PHE A 130 9.96 -2.56 2.42
CA PHE A 130 8.83 -3.41 2.79
C PHE A 130 7.91 -3.54 1.56
N ILE A 131 8.04 -4.64 0.84
CA ILE A 131 7.49 -4.80 -0.51
C ILE A 131 6.21 -5.62 -0.45
N PHE A 132 5.08 -4.96 -0.70
CA PHE A 132 3.77 -5.58 -0.84
C PHE A 132 3.57 -6.00 -2.30
N THR A 133 3.58 -7.29 -2.55
CA THR A 133 3.56 -7.86 -3.90
C THR A 133 2.56 -9.01 -4.03
N SER A 134 2.18 -9.35 -5.23
CA SER A 134 1.34 -10.54 -5.48
C SER A 134 2.09 -11.82 -5.15
N GLN A 135 1.39 -12.83 -4.65
CA GLN A 135 1.95 -14.16 -4.45
C GLN A 135 2.59 -14.70 -5.72
N ASN A 136 3.73 -15.39 -5.56
CA ASN A 136 4.47 -16.01 -6.66
C ASN A 136 4.97 -15.03 -7.74
N ASN A 137 5.17 -13.75 -7.41
CA ASN A 137 5.73 -12.78 -8.35
C ASN A 137 7.15 -13.20 -8.78
N LYS A 138 7.25 -13.75 -10.00
CA LYS A 138 8.52 -14.26 -10.53
C LYS A 138 9.52 -13.15 -10.85
N LEU A 139 9.04 -11.95 -11.18
CA LEU A 139 9.90 -10.82 -11.51
C LEU A 139 10.68 -10.32 -10.29
N LEU A 140 10.11 -10.46 -9.10
CA LEU A 140 10.78 -10.08 -7.85
C LEU A 140 12.01 -10.98 -7.52
N ARG A 141 12.12 -12.17 -8.11
CA ARG A 141 13.29 -13.06 -7.93
C ARG A 141 14.59 -12.43 -8.41
N ASN A 142 14.50 -11.54 -9.39
CA ASN A 142 15.67 -10.85 -9.96
C ASN A 142 16.13 -9.65 -9.09
N PHE A 143 15.30 -9.26 -8.12
CA PHE A 143 15.62 -8.16 -7.20
C PHE A 143 16.38 -8.70 -5.99
N SER A 144 17.71 -8.47 -5.98
CA SER A 144 18.58 -8.93 -4.88
C SER A 144 19.03 -7.75 -4.03
N THR A 145 18.66 -7.76 -2.76
CA THR A 145 19.14 -6.83 -1.72
C THR A 145 18.94 -7.46 -0.36
N ASN A 146 19.80 -7.11 0.60
CA ASN A 146 19.69 -7.56 1.99
C ASN A 146 18.69 -6.72 2.81
N ASN A 147 18.30 -5.55 2.31
CA ASN A 147 17.45 -4.58 3.02
C ASN A 147 15.99 -4.66 2.55
N LYS A 148 15.43 -5.87 2.44
CA LYS A 148 14.05 -6.05 2.03
C LYS A 148 13.30 -7.05 2.89
N THR A 149 12.04 -6.75 3.14
CA THR A 149 11.02 -7.67 3.65
C THR A 149 9.92 -7.79 2.61
N ILE A 150 9.61 -9.02 2.20
CA ILE A 150 8.59 -9.29 1.17
C ILE A 150 7.30 -9.70 1.87
N ILE A 151 6.22 -9.01 1.51
CA ILE A 151 4.86 -9.26 1.97
C ILE A 151 4.05 -9.74 0.77
N GLU A 152 3.88 -11.06 0.66
CA GLU A 152 3.08 -11.65 -0.39
C GLU A 152 1.60 -11.55 -0.06
N LEU A 153 0.85 -10.93 -0.99
CA LEU A 153 -0.61 -10.74 -0.95
C LEU A 153 -1.28 -11.71 -1.93
N PRO A 154 -2.54 -12.11 -1.69
CA PRO A 154 -3.30 -12.89 -2.65
C PRO A 154 -3.32 -12.21 -4.01
N SER A 155 -3.31 -13.01 -5.07
CA SER A 155 -3.45 -12.49 -6.43
C SER A 155 -4.87 -11.98 -6.67
N CYS A 156 -4.98 -10.86 -7.36
CA CYS A 156 -6.26 -10.26 -7.75
C CYS A 156 -6.14 -9.55 -9.10
N GLU A 157 -7.29 -9.29 -9.70
CA GLU A 157 -7.40 -8.53 -10.93
C GLU A 157 -6.93 -7.09 -10.74
N PHE A 158 -6.34 -6.52 -11.79
CA PHE A 158 -5.77 -5.18 -11.78
C PHE A 158 -6.79 -4.12 -11.31
N GLU A 159 -8.04 -4.26 -11.73
CA GLU A 159 -9.13 -3.35 -11.39
C GLU A 159 -9.51 -3.36 -9.90
N LEU A 160 -9.23 -4.46 -9.18
CA LEU A 160 -9.47 -4.59 -7.73
C LEU A 160 -8.28 -4.18 -6.88
N GLN A 161 -7.08 -4.09 -7.45
CA GLN A 161 -5.85 -3.77 -6.70
C GLN A 161 -6.00 -2.53 -5.80
N PRO A 162 -6.57 -1.39 -6.24
CA PRO A 162 -6.68 -0.22 -5.37
C PRO A 162 -7.48 -0.48 -4.09
N ILE A 163 -8.58 -1.23 -4.18
CA ILE A 163 -9.41 -1.56 -3.02
C ILE A 163 -8.69 -2.59 -2.13
N LEU A 164 -8.19 -3.67 -2.72
CA LEU A 164 -7.64 -4.78 -1.96
C LEU A 164 -6.29 -4.44 -1.30
N TYR A 165 -5.44 -3.64 -1.95
CA TYR A 165 -4.16 -3.19 -1.38
C TYR A 165 -4.33 -2.17 -0.25
N SER A 166 -5.48 -1.51 -0.11
CA SER A 166 -5.75 -0.66 1.05
C SER A 166 -5.91 -1.47 2.34
N ILE A 167 -6.42 -2.70 2.28
CA ILE A 167 -6.67 -3.56 3.44
C ILE A 167 -5.40 -3.82 4.26
N PRO A 168 -4.30 -4.37 3.68
CA PRO A 168 -3.09 -4.60 4.45
C PRO A 168 -2.44 -3.31 4.99
N LEU A 169 -2.61 -2.17 4.32
CA LEU A 169 -2.08 -0.90 4.82
C LEU A 169 -2.87 -0.39 6.02
N GLN A 170 -4.19 -0.55 6.02
CA GLN A 170 -5.05 -0.23 7.17
C GLN A 170 -4.74 -1.15 8.36
N LEU A 171 -4.57 -2.46 8.11
CA LEU A 171 -4.16 -3.41 9.15
C LEU A 171 -2.78 -3.05 9.72
N LEU A 172 -1.82 -2.68 8.87
CA LEU A 172 -0.50 -2.23 9.32
C LEU A 172 -0.60 -1.00 10.22
N ALA A 173 -1.34 0.02 9.80
CA ALA A 173 -1.54 1.24 10.59
C ALA A 173 -2.18 0.93 11.95
N TYR A 174 -3.23 0.08 11.95
CA TYR A 174 -3.89 -0.39 13.17
C TYR A 174 -2.91 -1.06 14.13
N HIS A 175 -2.14 -2.04 13.65
CA HIS A 175 -1.19 -2.76 14.50
C HIS A 175 -0.02 -1.89 14.96
N CYS A 176 0.43 -0.93 14.16
CA CYS A 176 1.43 0.06 14.61
C CYS A 176 0.89 0.91 15.76
N ALA A 177 -0.36 1.38 15.66
CA ALA A 177 -0.99 2.14 16.74
C ALA A 177 -1.11 1.31 18.02
N VAL A 178 -1.57 0.06 17.91
CA VAL A 178 -1.65 -0.87 19.05
C VAL A 178 -0.27 -1.13 19.66
N SER A 179 0.76 -1.39 18.84
CA SER A 179 2.13 -1.60 19.30
C SER A 179 2.72 -0.38 20.03
N LEU A 180 2.32 0.83 19.62
CA LEU A 180 2.71 2.09 20.23
C LEU A 180 1.77 2.55 21.35
N HIS A 181 0.84 1.69 21.79
CA HIS A 181 -0.14 1.99 22.84
C HIS A 181 -0.96 3.26 22.56
N LYS A 182 -1.35 3.46 21.30
CA LYS A 182 -2.21 4.57 20.89
C LYS A 182 -3.68 4.12 20.86
N ASP A 183 -4.59 5.05 21.18
CA ASP A 183 -6.03 4.82 21.04
C ASP A 183 -6.41 4.92 19.56
N VAL A 184 -6.80 3.79 18.96
CA VAL A 184 -7.16 3.69 17.54
C VAL A 184 -8.57 4.24 17.27
N ASP A 185 -9.43 4.27 18.28
CA ASP A 185 -10.82 4.73 18.15
C ASP A 185 -10.96 6.23 18.39
N LYS A 186 -10.03 6.81 19.16
CA LYS A 186 -10.03 8.25 19.51
C LYS A 186 -8.64 8.85 19.31
N PRO A 187 -8.16 8.95 18.06
CA PRO A 187 -6.87 9.59 17.78
C PRO A 187 -6.90 11.05 18.25
N ARG A 188 -5.78 11.52 18.80
CA ARG A 188 -5.66 12.90 19.25
C ARG A 188 -5.85 13.88 18.08
N ASN A 189 -6.46 15.03 18.37
CA ASN A 189 -6.65 16.14 17.41
C ASN A 189 -7.53 15.79 16.18
N LEU A 190 -8.17 14.63 16.17
CA LEU A 190 -9.13 14.25 15.14
C LEU A 190 -10.53 14.20 15.74
N ALA A 191 -11.46 14.92 15.16
CA ALA A 191 -12.87 14.91 15.52
C ALA A 191 -13.71 14.47 14.31
N LYS A 192 -14.81 13.74 14.58
CA LYS A 192 -15.75 13.33 13.52
C LYS A 192 -16.49 14.52 12.88
N SER A 193 -16.57 15.63 13.59
CA SER A 193 -17.05 16.92 13.07
C SER A 193 -16.18 18.03 13.64
N VAL A 194 -15.65 18.89 12.78
CA VAL A 194 -14.95 20.10 13.22
C VAL A 194 -16.01 21.18 13.33
N THR A 195 -16.47 21.42 14.56
CA THR A 195 -17.18 22.65 14.91
C THR A 195 -16.14 23.63 15.42
N VAL A 196 -15.60 24.44 14.54
CA VAL A 196 -14.85 25.63 14.93
C VAL A 196 -15.87 26.75 14.97
N GLU A 197 -16.22 27.20 16.15
CA GLU A 197 -16.83 28.49 16.34
C GLU A 197 -15.77 29.61 16.27
#